data_d0487df5f9f3d03597005467ec1ed063
#
_entry.id   d0487df5f9f3d03597005467ec1ed063
#
_cell.length_a   1.000
_cell.length_b   1.000
_cell.length_c   1.000
_cell.angle_alpha   90.00
_cell.angle_beta   90.00
_cell.angle_gamma   90.00
#
_symmetry.space_group_name_H-M   'P 1'
#
loop_
_entity.id
_entity.type
_entity.pdbx_description
1 polymer ?
#
loop_
_entity_poly.entity_id
_entity_poly.type
_entity_poly.pdbx_seq_one_letter_code
_entity_poly.pdbx_strand_id
1 'polypeptide(L)'
;MGNDRSLPVLRGLSGGVLAGLGLCLSGPWWMIPALALLWSVVRSPLAAALWAGMAVALSHRWLIALHPLTWLGVPAPLSLPLAVLVWLACAMAAALLVAGWSLLARSLPGRCGIRQALVLSLVWALGETLLARGPLFWIGVGGSVLPGDRWLAGLAGWFGAGGLAVVQLLLGWWLWQLGRAVRVEDNQRWRLLRWGVLALVLAHGLGAAALAGSSGRSAAGTEPALTAALWQPAIPTREKFSERRQEELPLRLREAMDRAQQEGAELLIAPEGTLPLKFQPAQGGALPLISGGFRFVAGQQRSALLLVKPGIANTSSYIDKHRLVPLGEWMPSLPALAGLSAVGGLQPGEASRLWRWSGAPAAVAICYEISNGTALARAVADGAQWILAAANLDPYPRLLQRQFLALAQLRSLETTRPLLSVANTGPTAVISGSAVVQAELPAMRPGLLQTRLVPLSVRTPYVIWREWPLWLLLLTAFTLLIRTRPGSGPLPARTRLHKTPPPGQG
;
A
#
# COMPACT_ATOMS: atom_id res chain seq x y z
N MET A 1 42.63 -7.85 -16.19
CA MET A 1 41.67 -7.60 -15.11
C MET A 1 40.35 -7.23 -15.75
N GLY A 2 39.52 -8.22 -16.10
CA GLY A 2 38.19 -8.00 -16.64
C GLY A 2 37.32 -7.34 -15.58
N ASN A 3 36.84 -6.15 -15.89
CA ASN A 3 35.91 -5.40 -15.03
C ASN A 3 34.61 -6.23 -14.96
N ASP A 4 34.41 -7.01 -13.91
CA ASP A 4 33.26 -7.90 -13.76
C ASP A 4 31.98 -7.08 -13.50
N ARG A 5 31.49 -6.43 -14.58
CA ARG A 5 30.24 -5.67 -14.58
C ARG A 5 29.01 -6.57 -14.38
N SER A 6 29.19 -7.89 -14.51
CA SER A 6 28.12 -8.88 -14.39
C SER A 6 27.65 -9.04 -12.96
N LEU A 7 28.53 -8.98 -11.96
CA LEU A 7 28.19 -9.22 -10.57
C LEU A 7 27.21 -8.20 -9.95
N PRO A 8 27.35 -6.87 -10.16
CA PRO A 8 26.33 -5.90 -9.72
C PRO A 8 24.97 -6.14 -10.38
N VAL A 9 24.94 -6.44 -11.68
CA VAL A 9 23.72 -6.72 -12.44
C VAL A 9 23.03 -7.98 -11.87
N LEU A 10 23.78 -9.05 -11.66
CA LEU A 10 23.24 -10.30 -11.09
C LEU A 10 22.67 -10.06 -9.68
N ARG A 11 23.34 -9.29 -8.82
CA ARG A 11 22.83 -8.92 -7.49
C ARG A 11 21.57 -8.07 -7.58
N GLY A 12 21.51 -7.15 -8.55
CA GLY A 12 20.30 -6.36 -8.80
C GLY A 12 19.12 -7.25 -9.19
N LEU A 13 19.29 -8.12 -10.16
CA LEU A 13 18.24 -9.03 -10.63
C LEU A 13 17.78 -10.00 -9.54
N SER A 14 18.71 -10.70 -8.89
CA SER A 14 18.34 -11.65 -7.82
C SER A 14 17.71 -10.97 -6.61
N GLY A 15 18.20 -9.80 -6.22
CA GLY A 15 17.56 -8.98 -5.18
C GLY A 15 16.16 -8.53 -5.59
N GLY A 16 15.95 -8.15 -6.84
CA GLY A 16 14.64 -7.80 -7.38
C GLY A 16 13.65 -8.97 -7.38
N VAL A 17 14.11 -10.18 -7.72
CA VAL A 17 13.28 -11.39 -7.61
C VAL A 17 12.85 -11.62 -6.15
N LEU A 18 13.80 -11.56 -5.19
CA LEU A 18 13.47 -11.72 -3.77
C LEU A 18 12.50 -10.63 -3.29
N ALA A 19 12.68 -9.39 -3.70
CA ALA A 19 11.75 -8.30 -3.37
C ALA A 19 10.36 -8.53 -3.96
N GLY A 20 10.29 -8.97 -5.21
CA GLY A 20 9.04 -9.35 -5.86
C GLY A 20 8.33 -10.48 -5.12
N LEU A 21 9.06 -11.50 -4.66
CA LEU A 21 8.51 -12.55 -3.81
C LEU A 21 8.01 -11.99 -2.46
N GLY A 22 8.77 -11.11 -1.82
CA GLY A 22 8.35 -10.45 -0.57
C GLY A 22 7.04 -9.67 -0.73
N LEU A 23 6.87 -8.95 -1.85
CA LEU A 23 5.65 -8.23 -2.17
C LEU A 23 4.46 -9.15 -2.55
N CYS A 24 4.73 -10.36 -3.06
CA CYS A 24 3.71 -11.35 -3.45
C CYS A 24 3.27 -12.24 -2.30
N LEU A 25 4.24 -12.72 -1.50
CA LEU A 25 4.04 -13.73 -0.46
C LEU A 25 3.84 -13.13 0.92
N SER A 26 4.02 -11.82 1.03
CA SER A 26 3.90 -11.02 2.24
C SER A 26 4.79 -11.56 3.38
N GLY A 27 5.92 -10.90 3.60
CA GLY A 27 6.81 -11.25 4.69
C GLY A 27 8.17 -10.57 4.59
N PRO A 28 8.73 -10.10 5.72
CA PRO A 28 10.03 -9.46 5.79
C PRO A 28 11.18 -10.43 5.49
N TRP A 29 10.96 -11.72 5.62
CA TRP A 29 11.96 -12.77 5.40
C TRP A 29 12.52 -12.81 3.97
N TRP A 30 11.70 -12.43 2.97
CA TRP A 30 12.14 -12.25 1.59
C TRP A 30 12.65 -10.83 1.34
N MET A 31 11.99 -9.85 1.97
CA MET A 31 12.27 -8.43 1.74
C MET A 31 13.61 -8.00 2.34
N ILE A 32 13.94 -8.39 3.59
CA ILE A 32 15.20 -7.97 4.22
C ILE A 32 16.43 -8.46 3.45
N PRO A 33 16.55 -9.74 3.02
CA PRO A 33 17.63 -10.16 2.12
C PRO A 33 17.66 -9.45 0.79
N ALA A 34 16.49 -9.18 0.20
CA ALA A 34 16.38 -8.40 -1.03
C ALA A 34 16.96 -7.00 -0.88
N LEU A 35 16.63 -6.32 0.22
CA LEU A 35 17.16 -5.00 0.57
C LEU A 35 18.66 -5.05 0.86
N ALA A 36 19.18 -6.13 1.47
CA ALA A 36 20.63 -6.31 1.63
C ALA A 36 21.36 -6.36 0.28
N LEU A 37 20.77 -7.04 -0.73
CA LEU A 37 21.28 -7.03 -2.09
C LEU A 37 21.18 -5.64 -2.74
N LEU A 38 20.10 -4.90 -2.54
CA LEU A 38 19.96 -3.52 -2.99
C LEU A 38 21.06 -2.63 -2.40
N TRP A 39 21.31 -2.72 -1.09
CA TRP A 39 22.40 -1.99 -0.44
C TRP A 39 23.78 -2.33 -1.00
N SER A 40 23.99 -3.60 -1.40
CA SER A 40 25.25 -4.03 -2.02
C SER A 40 25.54 -3.35 -3.37
N VAL A 41 24.49 -2.87 -4.04
CA VAL A 41 24.54 -2.21 -5.37
C VAL A 41 24.06 -0.75 -5.31
N VAL A 42 23.89 -0.19 -4.12
CA VAL A 42 23.28 1.14 -3.89
C VAL A 42 23.93 2.26 -4.71
N ARG A 43 25.20 2.14 -5.09
CA ARG A 43 25.95 3.09 -5.93
C ARG A 43 26.00 2.70 -7.41
N SER A 44 25.24 1.69 -7.85
CA SER A 44 25.11 1.29 -9.24
C SER A 44 23.67 1.54 -9.73
N PRO A 45 23.39 2.70 -10.38
CA PRO A 45 22.03 3.06 -10.77
C PRO A 45 21.37 1.99 -11.66
N LEU A 46 22.11 1.39 -12.57
CA LEU A 46 21.59 0.32 -13.43
C LEU A 46 21.19 -0.92 -12.62
N ALA A 47 22.07 -1.39 -11.71
CA ALA A 47 21.75 -2.57 -10.90
C ALA A 47 20.57 -2.30 -9.92
N ALA A 48 20.51 -1.09 -9.37
CA ALA A 48 19.39 -0.66 -8.52
C ALA A 48 18.08 -0.53 -9.33
N ALA A 49 18.14 -0.03 -10.55
CA ALA A 49 17.02 0.00 -11.49
C ALA A 49 16.50 -1.40 -11.81
N LEU A 50 17.40 -2.35 -12.12
CA LEU A 50 17.06 -3.74 -12.39
C LEU A 50 16.42 -4.41 -11.17
N TRP A 51 16.91 -4.11 -9.96
CA TRP A 51 16.29 -4.57 -8.72
C TRP A 51 14.81 -4.14 -8.63
N ALA A 52 14.52 -2.86 -8.82
CA ALA A 52 13.18 -2.32 -8.69
C ALA A 52 12.26 -2.75 -9.85
N GLY A 53 12.77 -2.71 -11.08
CA GLY A 53 12.03 -3.16 -12.26
C GLY A 53 11.57 -4.61 -12.12
N MET A 54 12.48 -5.51 -11.70
CA MET A 54 12.16 -6.92 -11.47
C MET A 54 11.18 -7.11 -10.31
N ALA A 55 11.36 -6.39 -9.19
CA ALA A 55 10.46 -6.46 -8.05
C ALA A 55 9.02 -6.08 -8.43
N VAL A 56 8.85 -4.97 -9.16
CA VAL A 56 7.52 -4.50 -9.59
C VAL A 56 6.96 -5.38 -10.72
N ALA A 57 7.79 -5.83 -11.66
CA ALA A 57 7.33 -6.76 -12.69
C ALA A 57 6.72 -8.03 -12.09
N LEU A 58 7.34 -8.61 -11.07
CA LEU A 58 6.82 -9.80 -10.39
C LEU A 58 5.58 -9.49 -9.54
N SER A 59 5.62 -8.43 -8.75
CA SER A 59 4.53 -8.11 -7.80
C SER A 59 3.28 -7.55 -8.47
N HIS A 60 3.41 -6.91 -9.64
CA HIS A 60 2.31 -6.32 -10.40
C HIS A 60 1.93 -7.13 -11.67
N ARG A 61 2.40 -8.38 -11.80
CA ARG A 61 2.02 -9.23 -12.94
C ARG A 61 0.51 -9.45 -13.07
N TRP A 62 -0.25 -9.17 -12.02
CA TRP A 62 -1.70 -9.17 -12.05
C TRP A 62 -2.30 -8.15 -13.04
N LEU A 63 -1.55 -7.11 -13.46
CA LEU A 63 -1.98 -6.18 -14.51
C LEU A 63 -2.22 -6.88 -15.87
N ILE A 64 -1.54 -7.99 -16.13
CA ILE A 64 -1.76 -8.79 -17.36
C ILE A 64 -3.18 -9.39 -17.36
N ALA A 65 -3.79 -9.64 -16.19
CA ALA A 65 -5.16 -10.14 -16.10
C ALA A 65 -6.23 -9.11 -16.52
N LEU A 66 -5.84 -7.87 -16.81
CA LEU A 66 -6.71 -6.90 -17.49
C LEU A 66 -7.12 -7.39 -18.89
N HIS A 67 -6.28 -8.19 -19.56
CA HIS A 67 -6.63 -8.81 -20.82
C HIS A 67 -7.75 -9.89 -20.64
N PRO A 68 -8.76 -9.91 -21.55
CA PRO A 68 -9.04 -9.01 -22.66
C PRO A 68 -9.68 -7.69 -22.21
N LEU A 69 -9.23 -6.56 -22.81
CA LEU A 69 -9.74 -5.20 -22.56
C LEU A 69 -10.90 -4.84 -23.49
N THR A 70 -11.52 -5.82 -24.14
CA THR A 70 -12.64 -5.59 -25.10
C THR A 70 -13.83 -4.92 -24.44
N TRP A 71 -14.03 -5.16 -23.14
CA TRP A 71 -15.07 -4.50 -22.33
C TRP A 71 -14.80 -3.00 -22.09
N LEU A 72 -13.57 -2.52 -22.35
CA LEU A 72 -13.19 -1.10 -22.37
C LEU A 72 -13.22 -0.49 -23.77
N GLY A 73 -13.70 -1.22 -24.79
CA GLY A 73 -13.69 -0.77 -26.17
C GLY A 73 -12.34 -0.96 -26.90
N VAL A 74 -11.36 -1.63 -26.29
CA VAL A 74 -10.08 -1.91 -26.94
C VAL A 74 -10.25 -3.06 -27.95
N PRO A 75 -9.83 -2.92 -29.22
CA PRO A 75 -9.83 -4.01 -30.19
C PRO A 75 -9.05 -5.24 -29.68
N ALA A 76 -9.60 -6.44 -29.92
CA ALA A 76 -9.04 -7.68 -29.41
C ALA A 76 -7.53 -7.88 -29.69
N PRO A 77 -6.99 -7.57 -30.89
CA PRO A 77 -5.54 -7.72 -31.16
C PRO A 77 -4.66 -6.77 -30.34
N LEU A 78 -5.16 -5.60 -29.93
CA LEU A 78 -4.43 -4.60 -29.17
C LEU A 78 -4.52 -4.82 -27.65
N SER A 79 -5.42 -5.67 -27.19
CA SER A 79 -5.72 -5.85 -25.77
C SER A 79 -4.54 -6.41 -24.99
N LEU A 80 -3.92 -7.50 -25.43
CA LEU A 80 -2.75 -8.07 -24.73
C LEU A 80 -1.53 -7.15 -24.81
N PRO A 81 -1.14 -6.59 -25.97
CA PRO A 81 -0.05 -5.62 -26.05
C PRO A 81 -0.24 -4.44 -25.10
N LEU A 82 -1.45 -3.89 -24.98
CA LEU A 82 -1.72 -2.76 -24.09
C LEU A 82 -1.61 -3.16 -22.60
N ALA A 83 -2.13 -4.32 -22.20
CA ALA A 83 -1.98 -4.82 -20.85
C ALA A 83 -0.50 -5.04 -20.47
N VAL A 84 0.29 -5.61 -21.40
CA VAL A 84 1.75 -5.79 -21.22
C VAL A 84 2.47 -4.44 -21.16
N LEU A 85 2.09 -3.47 -22.01
CA LEU A 85 2.67 -2.12 -21.99
C LEU A 85 2.44 -1.42 -20.64
N VAL A 86 1.22 -1.47 -20.09
CA VAL A 86 0.91 -0.90 -18.78
C VAL A 86 1.73 -1.57 -17.67
N TRP A 87 1.85 -2.89 -17.71
CA TRP A 87 2.67 -3.65 -16.77
C TRP A 87 4.16 -3.26 -16.85
N LEU A 88 4.73 -3.20 -18.05
CA LEU A 88 6.12 -2.77 -18.27
C LEU A 88 6.35 -1.31 -17.88
N ALA A 89 5.39 -0.42 -18.13
CA ALA A 89 5.48 0.98 -17.73
C ALA A 89 5.56 1.13 -16.21
N CYS A 90 4.79 0.34 -15.44
CA CYS A 90 4.90 0.31 -13.98
C CYS A 90 6.28 -0.18 -13.51
N ALA A 91 6.81 -1.25 -14.12
CA ALA A 91 8.14 -1.76 -13.82
C ALA A 91 9.25 -0.73 -14.16
N MET A 92 9.13 -0.06 -15.31
CA MET A 92 10.06 0.99 -15.73
C MET A 92 10.00 2.21 -14.81
N ALA A 93 8.81 2.65 -14.40
CA ALA A 93 8.67 3.76 -13.45
C ALA A 93 9.38 3.46 -12.13
N ALA A 94 9.21 2.25 -11.58
CA ALA A 94 9.93 1.80 -10.38
C ALA A 94 11.45 1.76 -10.61
N ALA A 95 11.90 1.26 -11.76
CA ALA A 95 13.32 1.23 -12.12
C ALA A 95 13.93 2.64 -12.15
N LEU A 96 13.24 3.60 -12.74
CA LEU A 96 13.69 5.01 -12.80
C LEU A 96 13.73 5.66 -11.42
N LEU A 97 12.71 5.44 -10.58
CA LEU A 97 12.68 5.97 -9.21
C LEU A 97 13.85 5.46 -8.37
N VAL A 98 14.13 4.15 -8.43
CA VAL A 98 15.23 3.57 -7.64
C VAL A 98 16.60 3.85 -8.25
N ALA A 99 16.70 4.05 -9.56
CA ALA A 99 17.89 4.62 -10.18
C ALA A 99 18.18 6.03 -9.65
N GLY A 100 17.17 6.89 -9.58
CA GLY A 100 17.28 8.23 -8.99
C GLY A 100 17.70 8.19 -7.51
N TRP A 101 17.12 7.29 -6.72
CA TRP A 101 17.55 7.05 -5.34
C TRP A 101 19.02 6.59 -5.25
N SER A 102 19.47 5.73 -6.16
CA SER A 102 20.88 5.31 -6.26
C SER A 102 21.81 6.47 -6.66
N LEU A 103 21.37 7.36 -7.55
CA LEU A 103 22.12 8.59 -7.89
C LEU A 103 22.23 9.51 -6.67
N LEU A 104 21.16 9.68 -5.90
CA LEU A 104 21.21 10.40 -4.62
C LEU A 104 22.23 9.75 -3.66
N ALA A 105 22.26 8.42 -3.56
CA ALA A 105 23.23 7.71 -2.73
C ALA A 105 24.69 7.97 -3.17
N ARG A 106 24.92 8.22 -4.45
CA ARG A 106 26.27 8.60 -4.98
C ARG A 106 26.66 10.01 -4.63
N SER A 107 25.71 10.96 -4.62
CA SER A 107 25.95 12.38 -4.33
C SER A 107 26.16 12.67 -2.85
N LEU A 108 25.65 11.80 -1.96
CA LEU A 108 25.81 11.97 -0.52
C LEU A 108 27.23 11.63 -0.06
N PRO A 109 27.81 12.40 0.91
CA PRO A 109 29.13 12.14 1.44
C PRO A 109 29.20 10.85 2.24
N GLY A 110 30.36 10.15 2.20
CA GLY A 110 30.63 8.96 2.97
C GLY A 110 30.55 7.63 2.19
N ARG A 111 30.90 6.52 2.86
CA ARG A 111 30.98 5.17 2.29
C ARG A 111 29.79 4.28 2.73
N CYS A 112 28.58 4.79 2.65
CA CYS A 112 27.37 4.07 3.07
C CYS A 112 27.34 3.68 4.56
N GLY A 113 27.84 4.56 5.44
CA GLY A 113 27.68 4.41 6.90
C GLY A 113 26.25 4.62 7.36
N ILE A 114 25.99 4.40 8.65
CA ILE A 114 24.64 4.43 9.26
C ILE A 114 23.89 5.77 8.99
N ARG A 115 24.57 6.91 9.03
CA ARG A 115 23.93 8.20 8.77
C ARG A 115 23.41 8.32 7.35
N GLN A 116 24.20 7.90 6.36
CA GLN A 116 23.78 7.87 4.95
C GLN A 116 22.67 6.83 4.76
N ALA A 117 22.75 5.66 5.38
CA ALA A 117 21.71 4.65 5.35
C ALA A 117 20.39 5.17 5.91
N LEU A 118 20.43 5.89 7.04
CA LEU A 118 19.24 6.51 7.64
C LEU A 118 18.60 7.54 6.72
N VAL A 119 19.38 8.46 6.16
CA VAL A 119 18.86 9.46 5.19
C VAL A 119 18.21 8.80 3.99
N LEU A 120 18.87 7.81 3.38
CA LEU A 120 18.35 7.11 2.21
C LEU A 120 17.10 6.29 2.53
N SER A 121 17.04 5.67 3.71
CA SER A 121 15.85 4.93 4.16
C SER A 121 14.66 5.85 4.40
N LEU A 122 14.89 7.05 4.97
CA LEU A 122 13.85 8.05 5.19
C LEU A 122 13.35 8.66 3.88
N VAL A 123 14.25 8.95 2.93
CA VAL A 123 13.87 9.40 1.57
C VAL A 123 13.01 8.36 0.87
N TRP A 124 13.40 7.07 0.95
CA TRP A 124 12.60 5.98 0.40
C TRP A 124 11.20 5.91 1.02
N ALA A 125 11.13 5.89 2.35
CA ALA A 125 9.88 5.77 3.09
C ALA A 125 8.91 6.91 2.78
N LEU A 126 9.40 8.16 2.73
CA LEU A 126 8.60 9.32 2.37
C LEU A 126 8.20 9.28 0.89
N GLY A 127 9.07 8.81 0.00
CA GLY A 127 8.75 8.56 -1.40
C GLY A 127 7.61 7.54 -1.56
N GLU A 128 7.63 6.42 -0.82
CA GLU A 128 6.54 5.44 -0.82
C GLU A 128 5.21 6.01 -0.31
N THR A 129 5.24 6.84 0.73
CA THR A 129 4.01 7.49 1.22
C THR A 129 3.42 8.46 0.20
N LEU A 130 4.25 9.13 -0.60
CA LEU A 130 3.80 9.95 -1.73
C LEU A 130 3.22 9.09 -2.86
N LEU A 131 3.88 8.01 -3.25
CA LEU A 131 3.38 7.07 -4.26
C LEU A 131 2.03 6.47 -3.85
N ALA A 132 1.86 6.15 -2.57
CA ALA A 132 0.61 5.63 -2.02
C ALA A 132 -0.57 6.62 -2.14
N ARG A 133 -0.30 7.91 -2.28
CA ARG A 133 -1.31 8.97 -2.56
C ARG A 133 -1.57 9.16 -4.05
N GLY A 134 -0.70 8.62 -4.90
CA GLY A 134 -0.77 8.73 -6.35
C GLY A 134 -1.88 7.87 -6.98
N PRO A 135 -2.00 7.91 -8.31
CA PRO A 135 -3.10 7.25 -9.02
C PRO A 135 -2.93 5.72 -9.13
N LEU A 136 -1.75 5.18 -8.85
CA LEU A 136 -1.48 3.74 -8.98
C LEU A 136 -1.67 3.02 -7.64
N PHE A 137 -2.06 1.73 -7.70
CA PHE A 137 -2.08 0.87 -6.54
C PHE A 137 -0.65 0.60 -6.06
N TRP A 138 -0.37 0.83 -4.78
CA TRP A 138 0.96 0.66 -4.22
C TRP A 138 0.91 -0.01 -2.85
N ILE A 139 1.57 -1.16 -2.71
CA ILE A 139 1.71 -1.84 -1.42
C ILE A 139 2.94 -1.35 -0.64
N GLY A 140 4.05 -1.09 -1.31
CA GLY A 140 5.30 -0.62 -0.73
C GLY A 140 6.06 -1.66 0.11
N VAL A 141 7.31 -1.32 0.46
CA VAL A 141 8.14 -2.13 1.36
C VAL A 141 7.48 -2.25 2.73
N GLY A 142 6.94 -1.15 3.26
CA GLY A 142 6.25 -1.18 4.56
C GLY A 142 5.06 -2.12 4.60
N GLY A 143 4.27 -2.20 3.54
CA GLY A 143 3.12 -3.11 3.44
C GLY A 143 3.48 -4.58 3.30
N SER A 144 4.68 -4.90 2.81
CA SER A 144 5.14 -6.29 2.62
C SER A 144 5.33 -7.06 3.93
N VAL A 145 5.36 -6.40 5.07
CA VAL A 145 5.49 -7.05 6.39
C VAL A 145 4.27 -7.94 6.70
N LEU A 146 3.08 -7.54 6.23
CA LEU A 146 1.83 -8.25 6.52
C LEU A 146 1.43 -9.21 5.38
N PRO A 147 0.79 -10.33 5.74
CA PRO A 147 0.47 -10.82 7.08
C PRO A 147 1.64 -11.53 7.79
N GLY A 148 2.81 -11.64 7.18
CA GLY A 148 3.91 -12.53 7.58
C GLY A 148 4.52 -12.24 8.96
N ASP A 149 4.58 -10.96 9.37
CA ASP A 149 5.14 -10.57 10.66
C ASP A 149 4.31 -9.44 11.31
N ARG A 150 3.28 -9.86 12.00
CA ARG A 150 2.39 -8.94 12.70
C ARG A 150 3.06 -8.22 13.87
N TRP A 151 4.04 -8.83 14.53
CA TRP A 151 4.73 -8.19 15.66
C TRP A 151 5.56 -7.01 15.19
N LEU A 152 6.37 -7.19 14.15
CA LEU A 152 7.07 -6.07 13.53
C LEU A 152 6.10 -5.02 12.99
N ALA A 153 5.01 -5.46 12.35
CA ALA A 153 3.98 -4.59 11.79
C ALA A 153 3.29 -3.71 12.85
N GLY A 154 3.26 -4.11 14.11
CA GLY A 154 2.73 -3.31 15.22
C GLY A 154 3.34 -1.92 15.33
N LEU A 155 4.57 -1.71 14.86
CA LEU A 155 5.21 -0.39 14.78
C LEU A 155 4.45 0.59 13.85
N ALA A 156 3.57 0.11 12.99
CA ALA A 156 2.75 0.97 12.13
C ALA A 156 1.82 1.88 12.93
N GLY A 157 1.42 1.50 14.13
CA GLY A 157 0.65 2.36 15.04
C GLY A 157 1.40 3.62 15.49
N TRP A 158 2.72 3.63 15.36
CA TRP A 158 3.58 4.77 15.71
C TRP A 158 4.01 5.58 14.49
N PHE A 159 4.45 4.92 13.42
CA PHE A 159 5.15 5.55 12.30
C PHE A 159 4.55 5.21 10.93
N GLY A 160 3.42 4.51 10.89
CA GLY A 160 2.76 4.10 9.66
C GLY A 160 3.58 3.14 8.80
N ALA A 161 3.12 2.94 7.57
CA ALA A 161 3.84 2.15 6.56
C ALA A 161 5.26 2.67 6.30
N GLY A 162 5.43 4.00 6.32
CA GLY A 162 6.75 4.63 6.12
C GLY A 162 7.76 4.20 7.18
N GLY A 163 7.38 4.14 8.46
CA GLY A 163 8.24 3.66 9.52
C GLY A 163 8.65 2.20 9.35
N LEU A 164 7.72 1.33 8.94
CA LEU A 164 8.03 -0.07 8.61
C LEU A 164 9.02 -0.19 7.44
N ALA A 165 8.90 0.68 6.44
CA ALA A 165 9.85 0.72 5.33
C ALA A 165 11.26 1.13 5.82
N VAL A 166 11.37 2.15 6.69
CA VAL A 166 12.66 2.55 7.29
C VAL A 166 13.30 1.39 8.06
N VAL A 167 12.54 0.72 8.91
CA VAL A 167 13.04 -0.41 9.70
C VAL A 167 13.57 -1.53 8.81
N GLN A 168 12.80 -1.95 7.79
CA GLN A 168 13.23 -3.00 6.87
C GLN A 168 14.47 -2.60 6.06
N LEU A 169 14.54 -1.35 5.57
CA LEU A 169 15.71 -0.83 4.85
C LEU A 169 16.95 -0.83 5.74
N LEU A 170 16.84 -0.41 7.00
CA LEU A 170 17.95 -0.43 7.94
C LEU A 170 18.37 -1.84 8.34
N LEU A 171 17.42 -2.78 8.48
CA LEU A 171 17.74 -4.20 8.70
C LEU A 171 18.44 -4.80 7.46
N GLY A 172 18.00 -4.45 6.25
CA GLY A 172 18.70 -4.84 5.01
C GLY A 172 20.13 -4.26 4.94
N TRP A 173 20.30 -2.99 5.32
CA TRP A 173 21.61 -2.36 5.41
C TRP A 173 22.50 -3.06 6.44
N TRP A 174 21.99 -3.34 7.62
CA TRP A 174 22.71 -4.08 8.66
C TRP A 174 23.13 -5.46 8.19
N LEU A 175 22.23 -6.22 7.56
CA LEU A 175 22.53 -7.56 7.03
C LEU A 175 23.64 -7.51 5.96
N TRP A 176 23.61 -6.49 5.08
CA TRP A 176 24.68 -6.27 4.10
C TRP A 176 26.02 -5.96 4.78
N GLN A 177 26.05 -5.09 5.81
CA GLN A 177 27.28 -4.77 6.54
C GLN A 177 27.84 -5.98 7.29
N LEU A 178 26.97 -6.77 7.94
CA LEU A 178 27.35 -8.01 8.60
C LEU A 178 27.97 -8.99 7.59
N GLY A 179 27.34 -9.20 6.44
CA GLY A 179 27.86 -10.06 5.39
C GLY A 179 29.23 -9.60 4.84
N ARG A 180 29.49 -8.28 4.81
CA ARG A 180 30.82 -7.75 4.49
C ARG A 180 31.85 -8.06 5.56
N ALA A 181 31.53 -7.78 6.83
CA ALA A 181 32.43 -7.99 7.96
C ALA A 181 32.79 -9.48 8.12
N VAL A 182 31.83 -10.38 7.87
CA VAL A 182 32.09 -11.83 7.90
C VAL A 182 33.07 -12.27 6.81
N ARG A 183 32.92 -11.73 5.57
CA ARG A 183 33.80 -12.09 4.43
C ARG A 183 35.24 -11.66 4.57
N VAL A 184 35.49 -10.55 5.26
CA VAL A 184 36.84 -10.02 5.50
C VAL A 184 37.36 -10.36 6.90
N GLU A 185 36.68 -11.25 7.63
CA GLU A 185 37.00 -11.68 8.99
C GLU A 185 37.21 -10.54 9.99
N ASP A 186 36.52 -9.41 9.77
CA ASP A 186 36.58 -8.22 10.60
C ASP A 186 36.03 -8.53 12.02
N ASN A 187 36.79 -8.21 13.06
CA ASN A 187 36.35 -8.34 14.45
C ASN A 187 35.08 -7.52 14.76
N GLN A 188 34.76 -6.52 13.97
CA GLN A 188 33.50 -5.78 14.08
C GLN A 188 32.25 -6.64 13.82
N ARG A 189 32.37 -7.83 13.18
CA ARG A 189 31.26 -8.75 12.91
C ARG A 189 30.45 -9.09 14.16
N TRP A 190 31.08 -9.33 15.27
CA TRP A 190 30.42 -9.65 16.53
C TRP A 190 29.66 -8.45 17.11
N ARG A 191 30.23 -7.25 17.00
CA ARG A 191 29.56 -6.01 17.39
C ARG A 191 28.33 -5.74 16.52
N LEU A 192 28.48 -5.86 15.21
CA LEU A 192 27.37 -5.72 14.27
C LEU A 192 26.26 -6.75 14.54
N LEU A 193 26.63 -8.00 14.79
CA LEU A 193 25.66 -9.06 15.11
C LEU A 193 24.86 -8.71 16.37
N ARG A 194 25.54 -8.36 17.48
CA ARG A 194 24.88 -8.00 18.74
C ARG A 194 23.91 -6.82 18.58
N TRP A 195 24.35 -5.75 17.97
CA TRP A 195 23.51 -4.56 17.78
C TRP A 195 22.33 -4.81 16.84
N GLY A 196 22.53 -5.59 15.80
CA GLY A 196 21.43 -5.92 14.86
C GLY A 196 20.40 -6.86 15.48
N VAL A 197 20.85 -7.87 16.24
CA VAL A 197 19.93 -8.74 17.00
C VAL A 197 19.17 -7.92 18.04
N LEU A 198 19.85 -7.04 18.78
CA LEU A 198 19.19 -6.15 19.74
C LEU A 198 18.15 -5.26 19.07
N ALA A 199 18.49 -4.65 17.92
CA ALA A 199 17.56 -3.82 17.17
C ALA A 199 16.34 -4.61 16.69
N LEU A 200 16.54 -5.85 16.23
CA LEU A 200 15.46 -6.74 15.81
C LEU A 200 14.55 -7.09 16.99
N VAL A 201 15.11 -7.49 18.12
CA VAL A 201 14.36 -7.81 19.35
C VAL A 201 13.58 -6.60 19.85
N LEU A 202 14.20 -5.42 19.87
CA LEU A 202 13.54 -4.16 20.27
C LEU A 202 12.40 -3.79 19.32
N ALA A 203 12.60 -3.91 18.01
CA ALA A 203 11.56 -3.61 17.03
C ALA A 203 10.34 -4.52 17.22
N HIS A 204 10.55 -5.84 17.37
CA HIS A 204 9.47 -6.79 17.62
C HIS A 204 8.83 -6.58 19.00
N GLY A 205 9.63 -6.32 20.04
CA GLY A 205 9.13 -6.05 21.39
C GLY A 205 8.25 -4.81 21.46
N LEU A 206 8.68 -3.70 20.83
CA LEU A 206 7.90 -2.46 20.74
C LEU A 206 6.63 -2.66 19.92
N GLY A 207 6.71 -3.37 18.80
CA GLY A 207 5.54 -3.69 17.98
C GLY A 207 4.55 -4.60 18.71
N ALA A 208 5.02 -5.63 19.42
CA ALA A 208 4.19 -6.49 20.25
C ALA A 208 3.50 -5.72 21.39
N ALA A 209 4.22 -4.81 22.05
CA ALA A 209 3.65 -3.92 23.07
C ALA A 209 2.58 -3.00 22.52
N ALA A 210 2.77 -2.45 21.31
CA ALA A 210 1.77 -1.64 20.62
C ALA A 210 0.49 -2.45 20.34
N LEU A 211 0.64 -3.72 19.89
CA LEU A 211 -0.48 -4.63 19.64
C LEU A 211 -1.24 -4.98 20.93
N ALA A 212 -0.54 -5.29 22.01
CA ALA A 212 -1.15 -5.60 23.31
C ALA A 212 -1.96 -4.40 23.82
N GLY A 213 -1.38 -3.20 23.74
CA GLY A 213 -2.09 -1.96 24.08
C GLY A 213 -3.33 -1.68 23.23
N SER A 214 -3.35 -2.10 21.96
CA SER A 214 -4.51 -1.95 21.08
C SER A 214 -5.62 -2.95 21.42
N SER A 215 -5.26 -4.19 21.75
CA SER A 215 -6.22 -5.25 22.10
C SER A 215 -6.95 -4.96 23.42
N GLY A 216 -6.24 -4.47 24.44
CA GLY A 216 -6.85 -4.04 25.70
C GLY A 216 -7.85 -2.89 25.54
N ARG A 217 -7.55 -1.95 24.65
CA ARG A 217 -8.44 -0.82 24.33
C ARG A 217 -9.67 -1.23 23.51
N SER A 218 -9.56 -2.24 22.66
CA SER A 218 -10.70 -2.83 21.94
C SER A 218 -11.75 -3.43 22.86
N ALA A 219 -11.33 -4.02 23.99
CA ALA A 219 -12.24 -4.60 24.97
C ALA A 219 -13.02 -3.54 25.77
N ALA A 220 -12.57 -2.29 25.82
CA ALA A 220 -13.18 -1.19 26.57
C ALA A 220 -14.14 -0.31 25.75
N GLY A 221 -14.51 -0.71 24.52
CA GLY A 221 -15.44 0.04 23.66
C GLY A 221 -16.84 0.13 24.30
N THR A 222 -17.31 1.35 24.54
CA THR A 222 -18.65 1.65 25.11
C THR A 222 -19.69 1.91 24.03
N GLU A 223 -19.28 2.00 22.77
CA GLU A 223 -20.17 2.27 21.63
C GLU A 223 -21.03 1.04 21.31
N PRO A 224 -22.30 1.25 20.87
CA PRO A 224 -23.14 0.15 20.45
C PRO A 224 -22.51 -0.60 19.26
N ALA A 225 -22.50 -1.91 19.35
CA ALA A 225 -21.98 -2.75 18.29
C ALA A 225 -22.90 -2.71 17.07
N LEU A 226 -22.30 -2.68 15.87
CA LEU A 226 -23.01 -2.77 14.61
C LEU A 226 -23.04 -4.23 14.15
N THR A 227 -24.23 -4.82 14.03
CA THR A 227 -24.40 -6.15 13.45
C THR A 227 -24.60 -6.03 11.94
N ALA A 228 -23.59 -6.44 11.16
CA ALA A 228 -23.61 -6.28 9.71
C ALA A 228 -23.37 -7.62 8.99
N ALA A 229 -23.95 -7.75 7.80
CA ALA A 229 -23.68 -8.81 6.85
C ALA A 229 -22.87 -8.24 5.67
N LEU A 230 -21.77 -8.87 5.31
CA LEU A 230 -20.92 -8.51 4.17
C LEU A 230 -21.24 -9.44 3.01
N TRP A 231 -21.72 -8.88 1.91
CA TRP A 231 -22.10 -9.68 0.74
C TRP A 231 -20.99 -9.71 -0.30
N GLN A 232 -20.53 -10.91 -0.66
CA GLN A 232 -19.62 -11.20 -1.76
C GLN A 232 -20.40 -11.83 -2.91
N PRO A 233 -20.84 -11.05 -3.91
CA PRO A 233 -21.67 -11.56 -5.00
C PRO A 233 -20.93 -12.46 -5.98
N ALA A 234 -19.61 -12.32 -6.12
CA ALA A 234 -18.75 -13.03 -7.08
C ALA A 234 -19.27 -12.95 -8.53
N ILE A 235 -19.66 -11.75 -8.96
CA ILE A 235 -20.15 -11.49 -10.32
C ILE A 235 -18.98 -11.07 -11.20
N PRO A 236 -18.69 -11.79 -12.31
CA PRO A 236 -17.64 -11.37 -13.25
C PRO A 236 -17.92 -9.97 -13.81
N THR A 237 -16.96 -9.05 -13.71
CA THR A 237 -17.10 -7.65 -14.17
C THR A 237 -17.45 -7.57 -15.64
N ARG A 238 -16.93 -8.47 -16.47
CA ARG A 238 -17.20 -8.55 -17.90
C ARG A 238 -18.65 -8.90 -18.24
N GLU A 239 -19.33 -9.63 -17.36
CA GLU A 239 -20.74 -10.00 -17.51
C GLU A 239 -21.69 -9.02 -16.83
N LYS A 240 -21.17 -8.13 -15.98
CA LYS A 240 -21.94 -7.26 -15.10
C LYS A 240 -22.95 -6.35 -15.84
N PHE A 241 -22.62 -5.96 -17.07
CA PHE A 241 -23.45 -5.10 -17.90
C PHE A 241 -24.33 -5.90 -18.89
N SER A 242 -24.30 -7.25 -18.87
CA SER A 242 -25.21 -8.05 -19.68
C SER A 242 -26.64 -7.94 -19.14
N GLU A 243 -27.65 -7.95 -20.06
CA GLU A 243 -29.06 -7.88 -19.70
C GLU A 243 -29.45 -8.94 -18.66
N ARG A 244 -29.03 -10.17 -18.90
CA ARG A 244 -29.27 -11.29 -17.97
C ARG A 244 -28.79 -10.97 -16.54
N ARG A 245 -27.59 -10.42 -16.37
CA ARG A 245 -27.05 -10.09 -15.03
C ARG A 245 -27.75 -8.89 -14.40
N GLN A 246 -28.20 -7.95 -15.21
CA GLN A 246 -28.99 -6.81 -14.70
C GLN A 246 -30.37 -7.26 -14.19
N GLU A 247 -30.96 -8.28 -14.79
CA GLU A 247 -32.22 -8.91 -14.31
C GLU A 247 -32.02 -9.78 -13.06
N GLU A 248 -30.92 -10.56 -13.00
CA GLU A 248 -30.60 -11.44 -11.88
C GLU A 248 -30.19 -10.68 -10.60
N LEU A 249 -29.50 -9.53 -10.75
CA LEU A 249 -28.93 -8.80 -9.62
C LEU A 249 -29.93 -8.36 -8.55
N PRO A 250 -31.12 -7.79 -8.91
CA PRO A 250 -32.13 -7.42 -7.90
C PRO A 250 -32.62 -8.60 -7.09
N LEU A 251 -32.80 -9.77 -7.72
CA LEU A 251 -33.24 -11.01 -7.04
C LEU A 251 -32.15 -11.48 -6.08
N ARG A 252 -30.90 -11.60 -6.52
CA ARG A 252 -29.78 -12.01 -5.69
C ARG A 252 -29.53 -11.06 -4.52
N LEU A 253 -29.70 -9.75 -4.74
CA LEU A 253 -29.60 -8.75 -3.68
C LEU A 253 -30.71 -8.94 -2.64
N ARG A 254 -31.95 -9.18 -3.09
CA ARG A 254 -33.08 -9.44 -2.19
C ARG A 254 -32.83 -10.70 -1.36
N GLU A 255 -32.44 -11.81 -1.99
CA GLU A 255 -32.09 -13.05 -1.30
C GLU A 255 -30.98 -12.84 -0.24
N ALA A 256 -29.95 -12.04 -0.58
CA ALA A 256 -28.88 -11.70 0.36
C ALA A 256 -29.40 -10.86 1.54
N MET A 257 -30.32 -9.92 1.30
CA MET A 257 -30.93 -9.09 2.34
C MET A 257 -31.84 -9.93 3.25
N ASP A 258 -32.69 -10.79 2.68
CA ASP A 258 -33.60 -11.65 3.44
C ASP A 258 -32.81 -12.62 4.33
N ARG A 259 -31.77 -13.22 3.79
CA ARG A 259 -30.87 -14.09 4.54
C ARG A 259 -30.11 -13.33 5.64
N ALA A 260 -29.57 -12.15 5.35
CA ALA A 260 -28.90 -11.30 6.33
C ALA A 260 -29.85 -10.95 7.49
N GLN A 261 -31.11 -10.61 7.19
CA GLN A 261 -32.14 -10.33 8.20
C GLN A 261 -32.47 -11.54 9.05
N GLN A 262 -32.67 -12.70 8.42
CA GLN A 262 -32.94 -13.98 9.14
C GLN A 262 -31.80 -14.34 10.09
N GLU A 263 -30.55 -14.02 9.71
CA GLU A 263 -29.37 -14.26 10.53
C GLU A 263 -29.10 -13.09 11.53
N GLY A 264 -30.01 -12.12 11.66
CA GLY A 264 -30.00 -11.05 12.67
C GLY A 264 -29.11 -9.85 12.34
N ALA A 265 -28.74 -9.63 11.06
CA ALA A 265 -28.03 -8.41 10.67
C ALA A 265 -28.96 -7.19 10.71
N GLU A 266 -28.37 -6.04 11.08
CA GLU A 266 -29.02 -4.72 11.07
C GLU A 266 -28.68 -3.91 9.82
N LEU A 267 -27.65 -4.35 9.05
CA LEU A 267 -27.14 -3.69 7.88
C LEU A 267 -26.54 -4.71 6.90
N LEU A 268 -26.88 -4.60 5.62
CA LEU A 268 -26.16 -5.30 4.54
C LEU A 268 -25.13 -4.38 3.93
N ILE A 269 -23.89 -4.86 3.73
CA ILE A 269 -22.84 -4.13 3.04
C ILE A 269 -22.43 -4.91 1.78
N ALA A 270 -22.53 -4.26 0.63
CA ALA A 270 -22.16 -4.80 -0.68
C ALA A 270 -20.97 -4.04 -1.29
N PRO A 271 -20.18 -4.67 -2.18
CA PRO A 271 -18.94 -4.13 -2.70
C PRO A 271 -19.12 -2.97 -3.69
N GLU A 272 -17.99 -2.39 -4.12
CA GLU A 272 -17.93 -1.36 -5.16
C GLU A 272 -18.64 -1.80 -6.44
N GLY A 273 -19.39 -0.86 -7.01
CA GLY A 273 -20.05 -1.02 -8.30
C GLY A 273 -21.07 -2.17 -8.35
N THR A 274 -21.68 -2.57 -7.24
CA THR A 274 -22.72 -3.61 -7.20
C THR A 274 -24.01 -3.12 -7.83
N LEU A 275 -24.45 -1.90 -7.51
CA LEU A 275 -25.71 -1.37 -8.01
C LEU A 275 -25.58 -0.90 -9.47
N PRO A 276 -26.60 -1.15 -10.33
CA PRO A 276 -26.62 -0.66 -11.69
C PRO A 276 -26.74 0.87 -11.76
N LEU A 277 -26.47 1.45 -12.94
CA LEU A 277 -26.49 2.90 -13.17
C LEU A 277 -27.85 3.56 -12.85
N LYS A 278 -28.93 2.82 -13.06
CA LYS A 278 -30.31 3.31 -12.85
C LYS A 278 -31.00 2.58 -11.70
N PHE A 279 -30.26 2.31 -10.62
CA PHE A 279 -30.85 1.68 -9.46
C PHE A 279 -31.90 2.61 -8.80
N GLN A 280 -33.10 2.08 -8.60
CA GLN A 280 -34.18 2.79 -7.88
C GLN A 280 -34.29 2.23 -6.46
N PRO A 281 -33.97 3.01 -5.41
CA PRO A 281 -33.98 2.56 -4.03
C PRO A 281 -35.36 2.11 -3.51
N ALA A 282 -36.45 2.59 -4.12
CA ALA A 282 -37.82 2.33 -3.68
C ALA A 282 -38.23 0.83 -3.64
N GLN A 283 -37.42 -0.05 -4.25
CA GLN A 283 -37.62 -1.50 -4.19
C GLN A 283 -36.71 -2.16 -3.13
N GLY A 284 -36.13 -1.38 -2.22
CA GLY A 284 -35.22 -1.85 -1.18
C GLY A 284 -35.88 -2.88 -0.25
N GLY A 285 -35.09 -3.89 0.16
CA GLY A 285 -35.50 -4.92 1.12
C GLY A 285 -35.72 -4.38 2.53
N ALA A 286 -35.91 -5.28 3.50
CA ALA A 286 -36.22 -4.93 4.87
C ALA A 286 -35.04 -4.35 5.68
N LEU A 287 -33.79 -4.47 5.18
CA LEU A 287 -32.59 -3.95 5.84
C LEU A 287 -32.03 -2.69 5.15
N PRO A 288 -31.40 -1.78 5.91
CA PRO A 288 -30.50 -0.77 5.34
C PRO A 288 -29.39 -1.44 4.53
N LEU A 289 -29.02 -0.82 3.40
CA LEU A 289 -28.01 -1.29 2.47
C LEU A 289 -26.94 -0.22 2.28
N ILE A 290 -25.68 -0.56 2.54
CA ILE A 290 -24.53 0.17 2.03
C ILE A 290 -24.01 -0.57 0.80
N SER A 291 -23.97 0.09 -0.36
CA SER A 291 -23.52 -0.55 -1.59
C SER A 291 -22.80 0.41 -2.52
N GLY A 292 -21.84 -0.11 -3.28
CA GLY A 292 -21.26 0.61 -4.41
C GLY A 292 -22.30 0.85 -5.50
N GLY A 293 -22.32 2.07 -6.01
CA GLY A 293 -23.21 2.51 -7.08
C GLY A 293 -22.69 3.78 -7.73
N PHE A 294 -23.58 4.47 -8.46
CA PHE A 294 -23.23 5.68 -9.19
C PHE A 294 -24.16 6.83 -8.81
N ARG A 295 -23.61 8.04 -8.84
CA ARG A 295 -24.34 9.28 -8.65
C ARG A 295 -24.12 10.21 -9.85
N PHE A 296 -25.13 10.98 -10.16
CA PHE A 296 -25.06 12.04 -11.17
C PHE A 296 -25.16 13.39 -10.46
N VAL A 297 -24.14 14.23 -10.63
CA VAL A 297 -24.05 15.56 -10.04
C VAL A 297 -23.74 16.55 -11.16
N ALA A 298 -24.65 17.47 -11.42
CA ALA A 298 -24.54 18.44 -12.53
C ALA A 298 -24.21 17.78 -13.89
N GLY A 299 -24.85 16.65 -14.19
CA GLY A 299 -24.64 15.90 -15.45
C GLY A 299 -23.36 15.03 -15.47
N GLN A 300 -22.55 15.05 -14.40
CA GLN A 300 -21.32 14.26 -14.30
C GLN A 300 -21.52 13.03 -13.42
N GLN A 301 -20.95 11.91 -13.83
CA GLN A 301 -21.06 10.64 -13.14
C GLN A 301 -19.94 10.48 -12.11
N ARG A 302 -20.29 9.97 -10.92
CA ARG A 302 -19.34 9.61 -9.84
C ARG A 302 -19.59 8.19 -9.36
N SER A 303 -18.54 7.45 -9.11
CA SER A 303 -18.60 6.20 -8.35
C SER A 303 -18.69 6.53 -6.86
N ALA A 304 -19.57 5.84 -6.13
CA ALA A 304 -19.84 6.14 -4.73
C ALA A 304 -20.22 4.88 -3.94
N LEU A 305 -20.10 4.93 -2.61
CA LEU A 305 -20.89 4.10 -1.71
C LEU A 305 -22.15 4.87 -1.32
N LEU A 306 -23.27 4.18 -1.42
CA LEU A 306 -24.61 4.70 -1.19
C LEU A 306 -25.24 4.01 -0.01
N LEU A 307 -25.84 4.75 0.91
CA LEU A 307 -26.72 4.21 1.95
C LEU A 307 -28.16 4.33 1.46
N VAL A 308 -28.84 3.18 1.34
CA VAL A 308 -30.24 3.04 1.01
C VAL A 308 -30.97 2.52 2.23
N LYS A 309 -32.00 3.22 2.70
CA LYS A 309 -32.84 2.80 3.82
C LYS A 309 -34.15 2.20 3.34
N PRO A 310 -34.73 1.24 4.07
CA PRO A 310 -36.06 0.69 3.76
C PRO A 310 -37.10 1.81 3.63
N GLY A 311 -37.97 1.70 2.63
CA GLY A 311 -39.08 2.65 2.42
C GLY A 311 -38.68 4.06 1.95
N ILE A 312 -37.40 4.33 1.72
CA ILE A 312 -36.92 5.64 1.23
C ILE A 312 -36.54 5.54 -0.23
N ALA A 313 -37.23 6.31 -1.09
CA ALA A 313 -37.04 6.30 -2.54
C ALA A 313 -35.66 6.87 -2.99
N ASN A 314 -34.99 7.63 -2.14
CA ASN A 314 -33.71 8.28 -2.48
C ASN A 314 -32.58 7.75 -1.60
N THR A 315 -31.34 7.88 -2.10
CA THR A 315 -30.13 7.62 -1.30
C THR A 315 -30.11 8.50 -0.06
N SER A 316 -30.02 7.90 1.12
CA SER A 316 -30.08 8.62 2.40
C SER A 316 -28.76 9.26 2.79
N SER A 317 -27.63 8.69 2.35
CA SER A 317 -26.27 9.22 2.56
C SER A 317 -25.33 8.58 1.54
N TYR A 318 -24.20 9.22 1.29
CA TYR A 318 -23.23 8.74 0.31
C TYR A 318 -21.81 9.22 0.63
N ILE A 319 -20.83 8.53 0.04
CA ILE A 319 -19.45 9.02 -0.08
C ILE A 319 -18.92 8.68 -1.48
N ASP A 320 -18.50 9.72 -2.21
CA ASP A 320 -17.98 9.56 -3.57
C ASP A 320 -16.52 9.07 -3.54
N LYS A 321 -16.14 8.26 -4.51
CA LYS A 321 -14.77 7.85 -4.74
C LYS A 321 -13.93 9.05 -5.16
N HIS A 322 -12.86 9.29 -4.44
CA HIS A 322 -11.94 10.40 -4.74
C HIS A 322 -10.84 10.00 -5.72
N ARG A 323 -10.28 8.79 -5.54
CA ARG A 323 -9.14 8.32 -6.31
C ARG A 323 -9.57 7.36 -7.40
N LEU A 324 -9.61 7.88 -8.62
CA LEU A 324 -10.05 7.15 -9.80
C LEU A 324 -8.94 6.26 -10.37
N VAL A 325 -9.33 5.11 -10.91
CA VAL A 325 -8.41 4.17 -11.56
C VAL A 325 -8.04 4.69 -12.94
N PRO A 326 -6.75 4.91 -13.24
CA PRO A 326 -6.33 5.32 -14.58
C PRO A 326 -6.76 4.30 -15.63
N LEU A 327 -7.12 4.78 -16.81
CA LEU A 327 -7.61 4.01 -17.97
C LEU A 327 -8.95 3.27 -17.77
N GLY A 328 -9.37 3.00 -16.53
CA GLY A 328 -10.67 2.38 -16.25
C GLY A 328 -11.78 3.38 -15.94
N GLU A 329 -11.49 4.35 -15.09
CA GLU A 329 -12.45 5.33 -14.58
C GLU A 329 -12.10 6.76 -14.99
N TRP A 330 -10.81 7.03 -15.16
CA TRP A 330 -10.27 8.31 -15.61
C TRP A 330 -9.37 8.12 -16.83
N MET A 331 -9.57 8.96 -17.83
CA MET A 331 -8.77 8.99 -19.04
C MET A 331 -8.16 10.37 -19.22
N PRO A 332 -6.87 10.45 -19.65
CA PRO A 332 -6.34 11.71 -20.15
C PRO A 332 -7.20 12.24 -21.29
N SER A 333 -7.42 13.55 -21.35
CA SER A 333 -8.21 14.21 -22.39
C SER A 333 -7.47 14.25 -23.74
N LEU A 334 -7.05 13.07 -24.22
CA LEU A 334 -6.43 12.90 -25.54
C LEU A 334 -7.48 12.42 -26.54
N PRO A 335 -7.64 13.07 -27.71
CA PRO A 335 -8.66 12.69 -28.71
C PRO A 335 -8.57 11.23 -29.15
N ALA A 336 -7.35 10.66 -29.22
CA ALA A 336 -7.12 9.25 -29.57
C ALA A 336 -7.64 8.24 -28.55
N LEU A 337 -7.93 8.67 -27.32
CA LEU A 337 -8.41 7.85 -26.22
C LEU A 337 -9.91 8.09 -25.92
N ALA A 338 -10.54 8.98 -26.66
CA ALA A 338 -11.97 9.27 -26.53
C ALA A 338 -12.79 8.00 -26.85
N GLY A 339 -13.62 7.56 -25.91
CA GLY A 339 -14.43 6.34 -26.03
C GLY A 339 -13.84 5.07 -25.42
N LEU A 340 -12.58 5.10 -24.95
CA LEU A 340 -11.94 3.97 -24.27
C LEU A 340 -12.21 4.00 -22.75
N SER A 341 -13.46 4.07 -22.31
CA SER A 341 -13.80 3.99 -20.89
C SER A 341 -15.05 3.14 -20.69
N ALA A 342 -14.97 2.18 -19.77
CA ALA A 342 -16.12 1.33 -19.44
C ALA A 342 -17.30 2.11 -18.82
N VAL A 343 -17.05 3.26 -18.24
CA VAL A 343 -18.02 4.05 -17.46
C VAL A 343 -18.10 5.52 -17.89
N GLY A 344 -17.50 5.91 -19.01
CA GLY A 344 -17.72 7.20 -19.62
C GLY A 344 -17.07 8.42 -18.95
N GLY A 345 -15.95 8.23 -18.21
CA GLY A 345 -15.22 9.33 -17.57
C GLY A 345 -15.85 9.77 -16.25
N LEU A 346 -15.49 9.12 -15.17
CA LEU A 346 -15.95 9.46 -13.83
C LEU A 346 -15.28 10.75 -13.34
N GLN A 347 -15.98 11.49 -12.48
CA GLN A 347 -15.43 12.62 -11.76
C GLN A 347 -15.06 12.23 -10.31
N PRO A 348 -13.92 12.71 -9.77
CA PRO A 348 -13.55 12.44 -8.41
C PRO A 348 -14.51 13.14 -7.43
N GLY A 349 -14.73 12.49 -6.28
CA GLY A 349 -15.37 13.08 -5.12
C GLY A 349 -14.43 13.91 -4.28
N GLU A 350 -14.87 14.32 -3.10
CA GLU A 350 -14.07 15.04 -2.12
C GLU A 350 -12.90 14.20 -1.59
N ALA A 351 -11.81 14.87 -1.19
CA ALA A 351 -10.61 14.21 -0.68
C ALA A 351 -10.80 13.60 0.72
N SER A 352 -11.79 14.08 1.49
CA SER A 352 -12.10 13.52 2.81
C SER A 352 -12.61 12.09 2.68
N ARG A 353 -12.04 11.19 3.47
CA ARG A 353 -12.50 9.80 3.54
C ARG A 353 -13.38 9.53 4.76
N LEU A 354 -13.75 10.55 5.51
CA LEU A 354 -14.70 10.45 6.61
C LEU A 354 -16.13 10.42 6.08
N TRP A 355 -16.84 9.37 6.38
CA TRP A 355 -18.27 9.25 6.08
C TRP A 355 -19.09 9.32 7.37
N ARG A 356 -19.86 10.41 7.50
CA ARG A 356 -20.85 10.59 8.55
C ARG A 356 -22.21 10.16 8.02
N TRP A 357 -22.74 9.10 8.57
CA TRP A 357 -24.04 8.53 8.25
C TRP A 357 -24.88 8.36 9.52
N SER A 358 -26.00 7.63 9.47
CA SER A 358 -26.87 7.44 10.65
C SER A 358 -26.30 6.51 11.73
N GLY A 359 -25.18 5.82 11.45
CA GLY A 359 -24.46 4.96 12.42
C GLY A 359 -23.12 5.57 12.82
N ALA A 360 -22.24 4.77 13.43
CA ALA A 360 -20.91 5.17 13.82
C ALA A 360 -20.11 5.66 12.59
N PRO A 361 -19.41 6.82 12.66
CA PRO A 361 -18.67 7.38 11.55
C PRO A 361 -17.59 6.41 11.03
N ALA A 362 -17.49 6.26 9.71
CA ALA A 362 -16.55 5.36 9.06
C ALA A 362 -15.44 6.11 8.30
N ALA A 363 -14.23 5.58 8.32
CA ALA A 363 -13.22 5.91 7.32
C ALA A 363 -13.41 4.99 6.11
N VAL A 364 -13.55 5.54 4.91
CA VAL A 364 -13.91 4.76 3.72
C VAL A 364 -12.78 4.73 2.72
N ALA A 365 -12.46 3.53 2.23
CA ALA A 365 -11.58 3.29 1.10
C ALA A 365 -12.34 2.56 -0.01
N ILE A 366 -12.52 3.19 -1.14
CA ILE A 366 -13.10 2.56 -2.32
C ILE A 366 -11.97 2.10 -3.23
N CYS A 367 -11.82 0.77 -3.38
CA CYS A 367 -10.83 0.14 -4.25
C CYS A 367 -9.38 0.60 -3.92
N TYR A 368 -8.69 1.24 -4.85
CA TYR A 368 -7.29 1.69 -4.73
C TYR A 368 -7.03 2.64 -3.57
N GLU A 369 -8.04 3.28 -3.01
CA GLU A 369 -7.90 4.19 -1.88
C GLU A 369 -7.32 3.52 -0.63
N ILE A 370 -7.43 2.19 -0.50
CA ILE A 370 -6.85 1.42 0.61
C ILE A 370 -5.32 1.59 0.71
N SER A 371 -4.63 1.91 -0.37
CA SER A 371 -3.19 2.16 -0.34
C SER A 371 -2.83 3.50 0.33
N ASN A 372 -3.75 4.48 0.42
CA ASN A 372 -3.52 5.80 1.01
C ASN A 372 -3.80 5.81 2.52
N GLY A 373 -2.86 5.30 3.33
CA GLY A 373 -2.98 5.27 4.79
C GLY A 373 -3.13 6.67 5.42
N THR A 374 -2.47 7.67 4.87
CA THR A 374 -2.57 9.06 5.38
C THR A 374 -4.00 9.60 5.30
N ALA A 375 -4.74 9.31 4.22
CA ALA A 375 -6.12 9.77 4.06
C ALA A 375 -7.05 9.08 5.08
N LEU A 376 -6.87 7.78 5.31
CA LEU A 376 -7.64 7.03 6.30
C LEU A 376 -7.29 7.47 7.74
N ALA A 377 -6.00 7.70 8.03
CA ALA A 377 -5.57 8.23 9.32
C ALA A 377 -6.15 9.63 9.60
N ARG A 378 -6.28 10.49 8.58
CA ARG A 378 -6.99 11.78 8.69
C ARG A 378 -8.46 11.57 9.02
N ALA A 379 -9.16 10.70 8.30
CA ALA A 379 -10.56 10.41 8.57
C ALA A 379 -10.77 9.91 10.02
N VAL A 380 -9.83 9.10 10.55
CA VAL A 380 -9.85 8.67 11.96
C VAL A 380 -9.55 9.81 12.92
N ALA A 381 -8.62 10.71 12.59
CA ALA A 381 -8.37 11.92 13.38
C ALA A 381 -9.61 12.82 13.45
N ASP A 382 -10.40 12.86 12.37
CA ASP A 382 -11.63 13.64 12.22
C ASP A 382 -12.87 12.93 12.79
N GLY A 383 -12.69 11.73 13.40
CA GLY A 383 -13.72 11.06 14.19
C GLY A 383 -14.22 9.72 13.66
N ALA A 384 -13.62 9.13 12.62
CA ALA A 384 -14.01 7.78 12.18
C ALA A 384 -13.66 6.73 13.26
N GLN A 385 -14.60 5.83 13.51
CA GLN A 385 -14.53 4.83 14.57
C GLN A 385 -14.27 3.41 14.04
N TRP A 386 -14.42 3.19 12.74
CA TRP A 386 -14.11 1.95 12.02
C TRP A 386 -13.74 2.27 10.58
N ILE A 387 -13.27 1.27 9.85
CA ILE A 387 -12.88 1.41 8.44
C ILE A 387 -13.75 0.51 7.58
N LEU A 388 -14.25 1.04 6.45
CA LEU A 388 -14.91 0.28 5.40
C LEU A 388 -14.02 0.31 4.14
N ALA A 389 -13.55 -0.86 3.73
CA ALA A 389 -12.87 -1.07 2.46
C ALA A 389 -13.80 -1.79 1.49
N ALA A 390 -14.25 -1.11 0.46
CA ALA A 390 -15.15 -1.68 -0.55
C ALA A 390 -14.47 -1.73 -1.92
N ALA A 391 -14.44 -2.90 -2.57
CA ALA A 391 -13.74 -3.06 -3.84
C ALA A 391 -14.42 -4.05 -4.78
N ASN A 392 -14.20 -3.90 -6.09
CA ASN A 392 -14.62 -4.89 -7.05
C ASN A 392 -13.62 -6.04 -7.18
N LEU A 393 -12.34 -5.75 -7.42
CA LEU A 393 -11.19 -6.65 -7.59
C LEU A 393 -11.33 -7.77 -8.63
N ASP A 394 -12.35 -7.75 -9.47
CA ASP A 394 -12.46 -8.57 -10.67
C ASP A 394 -12.01 -7.73 -11.89
N PRO A 395 -11.25 -8.25 -12.83
CA PRO A 395 -10.85 -9.64 -13.06
C PRO A 395 -9.48 -10.05 -12.44
N TYR A 396 -9.04 -9.38 -11.42
CA TYR A 396 -7.70 -9.59 -10.89
C TYR A 396 -7.55 -10.92 -10.13
N PRO A 397 -6.36 -11.55 -10.22
CA PRO A 397 -6.08 -12.82 -9.57
C PRO A 397 -5.93 -12.67 -8.04
N ARG A 398 -5.89 -13.81 -7.34
CA ARG A 398 -5.69 -13.88 -5.88
C ARG A 398 -4.46 -13.11 -5.37
N LEU A 399 -3.47 -12.87 -6.22
CA LEU A 399 -2.30 -12.07 -5.85
C LEU A 399 -2.69 -10.66 -5.41
N LEU A 400 -3.50 -9.94 -6.21
CA LEU A 400 -3.97 -8.61 -5.85
C LEU A 400 -4.86 -8.65 -4.60
N GLN A 401 -5.71 -9.67 -4.48
CA GLN A 401 -6.56 -9.85 -3.31
C GLN A 401 -5.74 -9.99 -2.01
N ARG A 402 -4.63 -10.76 -2.04
CA ARG A 402 -3.70 -10.86 -0.90
C ARG A 402 -3.02 -9.53 -0.57
N GLN A 403 -2.56 -8.80 -1.59
CA GLN A 403 -1.96 -7.48 -1.40
C GLN A 403 -2.99 -6.48 -0.82
N PHE A 404 -4.24 -6.56 -1.26
CA PHE A 404 -5.32 -5.75 -0.73
C PHE A 404 -5.61 -6.09 0.75
N LEU A 405 -5.66 -7.37 1.10
CA LEU A 405 -5.85 -7.81 2.49
C LEU A 405 -4.69 -7.36 3.40
N ALA A 406 -3.44 -7.46 2.94
CA ALA A 406 -2.28 -6.98 3.68
C ALA A 406 -2.35 -5.47 3.95
N LEU A 407 -2.79 -4.68 2.95
CA LEU A 407 -3.03 -3.25 3.15
C LEU A 407 -4.19 -2.99 4.10
N ALA A 408 -5.29 -3.74 4.04
CA ALA A 408 -6.40 -3.61 4.97
C ALA A 408 -5.95 -3.88 6.42
N GLN A 409 -5.16 -4.94 6.64
CA GLN A 409 -4.54 -5.21 7.94
C GLN A 409 -3.62 -4.05 8.40
N LEU A 410 -2.82 -3.49 7.49
CA LEU A 410 -1.94 -2.37 7.79
C LEU A 410 -2.74 -1.11 8.20
N ARG A 411 -3.83 -0.79 7.50
CA ARG A 411 -4.73 0.32 7.86
C ARG A 411 -5.32 0.14 9.25
N SER A 412 -5.71 -1.10 9.60
CA SER A 412 -6.18 -1.40 10.96
C SER A 412 -5.11 -1.12 12.02
N LEU A 413 -3.85 -1.53 11.80
CA LEU A 413 -2.74 -1.26 12.73
C LEU A 413 -2.42 0.23 12.86
N GLU A 414 -2.33 0.92 11.74
CA GLU A 414 -2.03 2.36 11.72
C GLU A 414 -3.02 3.18 12.54
N THR A 415 -4.26 2.73 12.62
CA THR A 415 -5.35 3.51 13.21
C THR A 415 -5.96 2.87 14.46
N THR A 416 -5.63 1.62 14.77
CA THR A 416 -6.31 0.77 15.78
C THR A 416 -7.83 0.72 15.54
N ARG A 417 -8.25 0.68 14.26
CA ARG A 417 -9.67 0.58 13.91
C ARG A 417 -10.00 -0.82 13.39
N PRO A 418 -11.13 -1.41 13.84
CA PRO A 418 -11.66 -2.58 13.18
C PRO A 418 -12.01 -2.22 11.74
N LEU A 419 -11.78 -3.16 10.81
CA LEU A 419 -11.99 -2.95 9.39
C LEU A 419 -12.87 -4.03 8.81
N LEU A 420 -13.90 -3.62 8.09
CA LEU A 420 -14.70 -4.48 7.23
C LEU A 420 -14.22 -4.31 5.80
N SER A 421 -13.69 -5.39 5.23
CA SER A 421 -13.37 -5.49 3.80
C SER A 421 -14.53 -6.18 3.11
N VAL A 422 -15.10 -5.55 2.09
CA VAL A 422 -16.16 -6.15 1.27
C VAL A 422 -15.75 -6.04 -0.20
N ALA A 423 -15.62 -7.18 -0.87
CA ALA A 423 -15.17 -7.20 -2.26
C ALA A 423 -16.00 -8.18 -3.09
N ASN A 424 -16.17 -7.87 -4.37
CA ASN A 424 -16.99 -8.68 -5.27
C ASN A 424 -16.46 -10.13 -5.39
N THR A 425 -15.14 -10.30 -5.51
CA THR A 425 -14.49 -11.62 -5.63
C THR A 425 -13.58 -11.97 -4.45
N GLY A 426 -13.54 -11.13 -3.41
CA GLY A 426 -12.67 -11.21 -2.23
C GLY A 426 -11.48 -10.25 -2.31
N PRO A 427 -10.84 -9.97 -1.16
CA PRO A 427 -11.13 -10.53 0.16
C PRO A 427 -12.33 -9.84 0.84
N THR A 428 -13.37 -10.61 1.15
CA THR A 428 -14.42 -10.18 2.08
C THR A 428 -14.04 -10.72 3.44
N ALA A 429 -13.67 -9.82 4.34
CA ALA A 429 -13.06 -10.19 5.62
C ALA A 429 -13.39 -9.19 6.73
N VAL A 430 -13.31 -9.67 7.95
CA VAL A 430 -13.41 -8.89 9.19
C VAL A 430 -12.04 -8.86 9.84
N ILE A 431 -11.51 -7.66 10.06
CA ILE A 431 -10.15 -7.44 10.58
C ILE A 431 -10.26 -6.63 11.88
N SER A 432 -9.65 -7.14 12.94
CA SER A 432 -9.58 -6.43 14.23
C SER A 432 -8.67 -5.21 14.16
N GLY A 433 -8.78 -4.29 15.12
CA GLY A 433 -7.87 -3.15 15.26
C GLY A 433 -6.41 -3.53 15.49
N SER A 434 -6.12 -4.80 15.82
CA SER A 434 -4.77 -5.38 15.92
C SER A 434 -4.37 -6.19 14.68
N ALA A 435 -5.03 -6.00 13.54
CA ALA A 435 -4.80 -6.65 12.25
C ALA A 435 -4.97 -8.18 12.23
N VAL A 436 -5.72 -8.75 13.16
CA VAL A 436 -6.12 -10.16 13.07
C VAL A 436 -7.28 -10.27 12.10
N VAL A 437 -7.14 -11.10 11.09
CA VAL A 437 -8.27 -11.53 10.24
C VAL A 437 -9.11 -12.48 11.08
N GLN A 438 -10.28 -12.01 11.53
CA GLN A 438 -11.19 -12.75 12.41
C GLN A 438 -12.07 -13.73 11.62
N ALA A 439 -12.45 -13.31 10.40
CA ALA A 439 -13.21 -14.11 9.47
C ALA A 439 -12.94 -13.65 8.03
N GLU A 440 -13.00 -14.58 7.09
CA GLU A 440 -12.79 -14.32 5.66
C GLU A 440 -13.63 -15.28 4.82
N LEU A 441 -14.27 -14.80 3.76
CA LEU A 441 -14.95 -15.64 2.78
C LEU A 441 -13.97 -16.24 1.78
N PRO A 442 -14.23 -17.47 1.29
CA PRO A 442 -13.45 -18.06 0.22
C PRO A 442 -13.46 -17.17 -1.03
N ALA A 443 -12.24 -16.85 -1.54
CA ALA A 443 -12.09 -16.04 -2.73
C ALA A 443 -12.79 -16.64 -3.96
N MET A 444 -13.35 -15.81 -4.83
CA MET A 444 -14.02 -16.18 -6.08
C MET A 444 -15.30 -17.00 -5.91
N ARG A 445 -15.88 -17.05 -4.72
CA ARG A 445 -17.14 -17.74 -4.43
C ARG A 445 -18.19 -16.79 -3.87
N PRO A 446 -19.45 -16.87 -4.25
CA PRO A 446 -20.50 -16.07 -3.62
C PRO A 446 -20.65 -16.47 -2.15
N GLY A 447 -20.94 -15.48 -1.29
CA GLY A 447 -21.11 -15.72 0.13
C GLY A 447 -21.63 -14.50 0.88
N LEU A 448 -22.07 -14.75 2.12
CA LEU A 448 -22.48 -13.76 3.09
C LEU A 448 -21.70 -14.00 4.38
N LEU A 449 -21.09 -12.94 4.93
CA LEU A 449 -20.30 -13.01 6.15
C LEU A 449 -20.94 -12.13 7.21
N GLN A 450 -21.51 -12.77 8.24
CA GLN A 450 -22.04 -12.08 9.41
C GLN A 450 -20.92 -11.61 10.33
N THR A 451 -21.09 -10.42 10.89
CA THR A 451 -20.13 -9.87 11.86
C THR A 451 -20.79 -8.92 12.84
N ARG A 452 -20.18 -8.84 14.01
CA ARG A 452 -20.48 -7.82 15.02
C ARG A 452 -19.26 -6.93 15.19
N LEU A 453 -19.35 -5.71 14.67
CA LEU A 453 -18.28 -4.73 14.73
C LEU A 453 -18.49 -3.81 15.92
N VAL A 454 -17.46 -3.66 16.76
CA VAL A 454 -17.45 -2.69 17.86
C VAL A 454 -16.61 -1.48 17.41
N PRO A 455 -17.24 -0.29 17.22
CA PRO A 455 -16.52 0.93 16.87
C PRO A 455 -15.55 1.35 17.97
N LEU A 456 -14.44 2.00 17.62
CA LEU A 456 -13.39 2.43 18.55
C LEU A 456 -13.04 3.90 18.37
N SER A 457 -12.83 4.62 19.48
CA SER A 457 -12.53 6.07 19.46
C SER A 457 -11.05 6.41 19.75
N VAL A 458 -10.26 5.44 20.22
CA VAL A 458 -8.85 5.65 20.62
C VAL A 458 -7.98 6.01 19.42
N ARG A 459 -7.09 7.00 19.55
CA ARG A 459 -6.15 7.42 18.50
C ARG A 459 -4.77 6.83 18.72
N THR A 460 -4.15 6.36 17.65
CA THR A 460 -2.73 5.95 17.66
C THR A 460 -1.82 7.18 17.53
N PRO A 461 -0.54 7.09 17.89
CA PRO A 461 0.44 8.12 17.59
C PRO A 461 0.51 8.45 16.10
N TYR A 462 0.43 7.45 15.21
CA TYR A 462 0.40 7.70 13.76
C TYR A 462 -0.82 8.52 13.31
N VAL A 463 -2.01 8.29 13.87
CA VAL A 463 -3.20 9.11 13.58
C VAL A 463 -2.97 10.58 13.95
N ILE A 464 -2.22 10.84 15.04
CA ILE A 464 -1.93 12.20 15.51
C ILE A 464 -0.84 12.86 14.67
N TRP A 465 0.28 12.15 14.45
CA TRP A 465 1.49 12.74 13.88
C TRP A 465 1.66 12.47 12.38
N ARG A 466 1.09 11.37 11.85
CA ARG A 466 1.27 10.92 10.47
C ARG A 466 2.76 10.81 10.10
N GLU A 467 3.18 11.39 9.00
CA GLU A 467 4.56 11.33 8.51
C GLU A 467 5.49 12.40 9.12
N TRP A 468 5.00 13.31 9.98
CA TRP A 468 5.84 14.36 10.56
C TRP A 468 7.09 13.86 11.27
N PRO A 469 7.06 12.77 12.08
CA PRO A 469 8.27 12.24 12.70
C PRO A 469 9.34 11.81 11.69
N LEU A 470 8.93 11.25 10.55
CA LEU A 470 9.86 10.84 9.49
C LEU A 470 10.52 12.06 8.82
N TRP A 471 9.77 13.16 8.60
CA TRP A 471 10.30 14.41 8.08
C TRP A 471 11.31 15.04 9.04
N LEU A 472 11.00 15.10 10.33
CA LEU A 472 11.91 15.60 11.36
C LEU A 472 13.20 14.78 11.46
N LEU A 473 13.07 13.46 11.43
CA LEU A 473 14.21 12.55 11.43
C LEU A 473 15.06 12.72 10.16
N LEU A 474 14.43 12.91 8.99
CA LEU A 474 15.16 13.16 7.74
C LEU A 474 15.96 14.45 7.83
N LEU A 475 15.34 15.54 8.29
CA LEU A 475 16.01 16.84 8.45
C LEU A 475 17.21 16.74 9.40
N THR A 476 17.00 16.10 10.57
CA THR A 476 18.07 15.90 11.56
C THR A 476 19.21 15.04 11.03
N ALA A 477 18.88 13.89 10.44
CA ALA A 477 19.88 12.97 9.89
C ALA A 477 20.68 13.62 8.74
N PHE A 478 20.02 14.39 7.88
CA PHE A 478 20.65 15.11 6.78
C PHE A 478 21.60 16.22 7.29
N THR A 479 21.16 17.00 8.29
CA THR A 479 22.00 18.03 8.92
C THR A 479 23.25 17.42 9.57
N LEU A 480 23.09 16.31 10.29
CA LEU A 480 24.23 15.59 10.90
C LEU A 480 25.16 15.00 9.85
N LEU A 481 24.64 14.56 8.71
CA LEU A 481 25.45 14.03 7.61
C LEU A 481 26.31 15.10 6.97
N ILE A 482 25.78 16.32 6.79
CA ILE A 482 26.51 17.44 6.18
C ILE A 482 27.58 18.01 7.14
N ARG A 483 27.25 18.19 8.42
CA ARG A 483 28.17 18.75 9.42
C ARG A 483 29.42 17.88 9.65
N THR A 484 29.37 16.59 9.33
CA THR A 484 30.51 15.68 9.47
C THR A 484 31.36 15.57 8.20
N ARG A 485 31.19 16.45 7.20
CA ARG A 485 32.22 16.59 6.16
C ARG A 485 33.53 16.94 6.84
N PRO A 486 34.61 16.13 6.67
CA PRO A 486 35.92 16.58 7.11
C PRO A 486 36.18 17.91 6.42
N GLY A 487 36.32 18.97 7.22
CA GLY A 487 36.73 20.25 6.67
C GLY A 487 37.93 19.98 5.78
N SER A 488 37.96 20.63 4.60
CA SER A 488 39.15 20.73 3.81
C SER A 488 40.22 21.29 4.73
N GLY A 489 40.99 20.40 5.39
CA GLY A 489 42.17 20.79 6.13
C GLY A 489 43.05 21.61 5.21
N PRO A 490 43.74 22.64 5.70
CA PRO A 490 44.61 23.45 4.88
C PRO A 490 45.53 22.50 4.10
N LEU A 491 45.60 22.70 2.78
CA LEU A 491 46.52 22.01 1.90
C LEU A 491 47.89 21.99 2.58
N PRO A 492 48.57 20.84 2.72
CA PRO A 492 49.89 20.80 3.28
C PRO A 492 50.75 21.79 2.47
N ALA A 493 51.33 22.74 3.18
CA ALA A 493 52.21 23.74 2.57
C ALA A 493 53.21 23.00 1.68
N ARG A 494 53.24 23.34 0.41
CA ARG A 494 54.24 22.85 -0.55
C ARG A 494 55.60 23.12 0.07
N THR A 495 56.27 22.11 0.60
CA THR A 495 57.68 22.16 0.98
C THR A 495 58.44 22.55 -0.29
N ARG A 496 58.92 23.77 -0.31
CA ARG A 496 59.86 24.19 -1.35
C ARG A 496 61.08 23.29 -1.24
N LEU A 497 61.28 22.42 -2.21
CA LEU A 497 62.55 21.73 -2.41
C LEU A 497 63.60 22.80 -2.66
N HIS A 498 64.46 23.01 -1.67
CA HIS A 498 65.70 23.73 -1.83
C HIS A 498 66.49 23.01 -2.93
N LYS A 499 66.60 23.66 -4.10
CA LYS A 499 67.58 23.27 -5.11
C LYS A 499 68.99 23.52 -4.52
N THR A 500 69.69 22.46 -4.22
CA THR A 500 71.14 22.51 -4.01
C THR A 500 71.84 22.89 -5.32
N PRO A 501 72.78 23.82 -5.30
CA PRO A 501 73.55 24.18 -6.50
C PRO A 501 74.49 23.00 -6.85
N PRO A 502 74.84 22.83 -8.15
CA PRO A 502 75.78 21.81 -8.60
C PRO A 502 77.20 22.11 -8.10
N PRO A 503 77.99 21.07 -7.77
CA PRO A 503 79.41 21.29 -7.38
C PRO A 503 80.21 21.77 -8.52
N GLY A 504 80.94 22.91 -8.30
CA GLY A 504 81.84 23.50 -9.25
C GLY A 504 83.03 22.59 -9.57
N GLN A 505 83.36 22.58 -10.85
CA GLN A 505 84.67 22.07 -11.35
C GLN A 505 85.80 23.01 -10.94
N GLY A 506 86.75 22.44 -10.31
CA GLY A 506 88.09 23.01 -10.06
C GLY A 506 89.08 21.88 -9.93
#